data_1ab9bafde8114813422b987cbd454221
#
_entry.id   1ab9bafde8114813422b987cbd454221
#
_cell.length_a   1.000
_cell.length_b   1.000
_cell.length_c   1.000
_cell.angle_alpha   90.00
_cell.angle_beta   90.00
_cell.angle_gamma   90.00
#
_symmetry.space_group_name_H-M   'P 1'
#
loop_
_entity.id
_entity.type
_entity.pdbx_description
1 polymer ?
#
loop_
_entity_poly.entity_id
_entity_poly.type
_entity_poly.pdbx_seq_one_letter_code
_entity_poly.pdbx_strand_id
1 'polypeptide(L)'
;MNIVRGKKRAAIFLWCLILLTLAPRYTEAASLLVGPASGTFTVGSTFDVSLFLDTEGQSVNVLEVSLNFPSDKLQIVSPSTGSSIIGVWIAQPKFNNQAGRIDLQGGIPGGINVSNGLITTITFRVKSVGPATLRFLENSKILLHDGKGTDVLHD
;
A
#
# COMPACT_ATOMS: atom_id res chain seq x y z
N MET A 1 52.68 22.50 -27.64
CA MET A 1 51.41 21.97 -28.20
C MET A 1 50.68 20.99 -27.25
N ASN A 2 50.67 21.25 -25.91
CA ASN A 2 50.11 20.34 -24.92
C ASN A 2 48.94 20.92 -24.06
N ILE A 3 48.65 22.22 -24.21
CA ILE A 3 47.63 22.91 -23.35
C ILE A 3 46.18 22.63 -23.82
N VAL A 4 45.99 22.38 -25.10
CA VAL A 4 44.65 22.16 -25.67
C VAL A 4 44.08 20.75 -25.33
N ARG A 5 44.96 19.75 -25.14
CA ARG A 5 44.58 18.39 -24.76
C ARG A 5 44.06 18.27 -23.32
N GLY A 6 44.62 19.09 -22.39
CA GLY A 6 44.16 19.11 -20.99
C GLY A 6 42.77 19.69 -20.81
N LYS A 7 42.43 20.77 -21.51
CA LYS A 7 41.11 21.42 -21.43
C LYS A 7 39.96 20.54 -21.93
N LYS A 8 40.20 19.74 -23.01
CA LYS A 8 39.21 18.80 -23.52
C LYS A 8 38.94 17.64 -22.57
N ARG A 9 39.97 17.12 -21.88
CA ARG A 9 39.84 16.06 -20.88
C ARG A 9 39.11 16.56 -19.64
N ALA A 10 39.41 17.76 -19.16
CA ALA A 10 38.71 18.38 -18.02
C ALA A 10 37.24 18.65 -18.33
N ALA A 11 36.90 19.08 -19.56
CA ALA A 11 35.51 19.28 -19.99
C ALA A 11 34.71 17.97 -20.07
N ILE A 12 35.34 16.87 -20.53
CA ILE A 12 34.68 15.54 -20.56
C ILE A 12 34.44 15.03 -19.15
N PHE A 13 35.39 15.19 -18.20
CA PHE A 13 35.20 14.83 -16.80
C PHE A 13 34.08 15.64 -16.14
N LEU A 14 33.97 16.92 -16.40
CA LEU A 14 32.92 17.79 -15.89
C LEU A 14 31.55 17.39 -16.44
N TRP A 15 31.47 17.03 -17.71
CA TRP A 15 30.22 16.54 -18.35
C TRP A 15 29.77 15.19 -17.78
N CYS A 16 30.68 14.25 -17.56
CA CYS A 16 30.39 12.97 -16.90
C CYS A 16 29.92 13.16 -15.45
N LEU A 17 30.48 14.12 -14.73
CA LEU A 17 30.08 14.44 -13.35
C LEU A 17 28.66 15.02 -13.30
N ILE A 18 28.29 15.88 -14.26
CA ILE A 18 26.94 16.47 -14.38
C ILE A 18 25.91 15.41 -14.77
N LEU A 19 26.25 14.47 -15.66
CA LEU A 19 25.38 13.36 -16.03
C LEU A 19 25.10 12.40 -14.85
N LEU A 20 26.04 12.24 -13.93
CA LEU A 20 25.87 11.38 -12.76
C LEU A 20 24.89 11.97 -11.73
N THR A 21 24.72 13.31 -11.72
CA THR A 21 23.77 13.99 -10.81
C THR A 21 22.33 14.01 -11.32
N LEU A 22 22.10 13.67 -12.59
CA LEU A 22 20.78 13.58 -13.23
C LEU A 22 20.19 12.15 -13.21
N ALA A 23 20.81 11.20 -12.49
CA ALA A 23 20.21 9.89 -12.35
C ALA A 23 18.83 10.01 -11.70
N PRO A 24 17.76 9.42 -12.29
CA PRO A 24 16.44 9.45 -11.69
C PRO A 24 16.53 8.82 -10.31
N ARG A 25 16.13 9.55 -9.29
CA ARG A 25 15.93 8.99 -7.96
C ARG A 25 14.62 8.23 -8.02
N TYR A 26 14.67 6.91 -8.00
CA TYR A 26 13.50 6.10 -7.76
C TYR A 26 13.04 6.42 -6.33
N THR A 27 11.91 7.06 -6.19
CA THR A 27 11.24 7.14 -4.89
C THR A 27 10.64 5.76 -4.65
N GLU A 28 11.19 5.02 -3.71
CA GLU A 28 10.55 3.81 -3.19
C GLU A 28 9.23 4.24 -2.56
N ALA A 29 8.16 3.60 -2.97
CA ALA A 29 6.81 3.95 -2.55
C ALA A 29 6.13 2.72 -1.97
N ALA A 30 5.52 2.87 -0.80
CA ALA A 30 4.76 1.79 -0.19
C ALA A 30 3.57 1.39 -1.08
N SER A 31 3.20 0.13 -1.06
CA SER A 31 2.08 -0.42 -1.81
C SER A 31 1.14 -1.25 -0.95
N LEU A 32 -0.14 -1.24 -1.31
CA LEU A 32 -1.19 -2.06 -0.71
C LEU A 32 -1.54 -3.21 -1.65
N LEU A 33 -1.59 -4.42 -1.10
CA LEU A 33 -1.82 -5.64 -1.85
C LEU A 33 -3.05 -6.39 -1.32
N VAL A 34 -3.72 -7.11 -2.21
CA VAL A 34 -4.87 -7.96 -1.90
C VAL A 34 -4.53 -9.42 -2.22
N GLY A 35 -4.77 -10.30 -1.28
CA GLY A 35 -4.57 -11.74 -1.47
C GLY A 35 -5.80 -12.57 -1.07
N PRO A 36 -6.24 -13.51 -1.92
CA PRO A 36 -5.80 -13.80 -3.27
C PRO A 36 -6.18 -12.69 -4.27
N ALA A 37 -5.36 -12.47 -5.30
CA ALA A 37 -5.59 -11.43 -6.32
C ALA A 37 -6.83 -11.72 -7.21
N SER A 38 -7.28 -12.97 -7.27
CA SER A 38 -8.48 -13.41 -8.00
C SER A 38 -9.01 -14.72 -7.44
N GLY A 39 -10.28 -15.00 -7.69
CA GLY A 39 -10.93 -16.25 -7.30
C GLY A 39 -12.31 -16.39 -7.92
N THR A 40 -12.85 -17.62 -7.89
CA THR A 40 -14.22 -17.90 -8.29
C THR A 40 -14.95 -18.51 -7.11
N PHE A 41 -16.09 -17.93 -6.74
CA PHE A 41 -16.83 -18.31 -5.55
C PHE A 41 -18.32 -18.49 -5.87
N THR A 42 -18.98 -19.39 -5.15
CA THR A 42 -20.41 -19.69 -5.32
C THR A 42 -21.28 -18.70 -4.52
N VAL A 43 -22.43 -18.32 -5.07
CA VAL A 43 -23.41 -17.50 -4.35
C VAL A 43 -23.81 -18.16 -3.03
N GLY A 44 -23.79 -17.37 -1.95
CA GLY A 44 -24.06 -17.80 -0.58
C GLY A 44 -22.81 -18.27 0.18
N SER A 45 -21.71 -18.63 -0.51
CA SER A 45 -20.48 -19.03 0.16
C SER A 45 -19.74 -17.83 0.77
N THR A 46 -18.85 -18.11 1.70
CA THR A 46 -17.91 -17.14 2.27
C THR A 46 -16.50 -17.44 1.78
N PHE A 47 -15.67 -16.39 1.70
CA PHE A 47 -14.26 -16.49 1.39
C PHE A 47 -13.49 -15.36 2.07
N ASP A 48 -12.21 -15.58 2.29
CA ASP A 48 -11.35 -14.62 2.96
C ASP A 48 -10.48 -13.85 1.94
N VAL A 49 -10.32 -12.57 2.21
CA VAL A 49 -9.40 -11.68 1.49
C VAL A 49 -8.49 -11.03 2.52
N SER A 50 -7.21 -11.20 2.34
CA SER A 50 -6.18 -10.56 3.17
C SER A 50 -5.64 -9.31 2.50
N LEU A 51 -5.48 -8.25 3.29
CA LEU A 51 -4.84 -7.01 2.86
C LEU A 51 -3.42 -6.98 3.42
N PHE A 52 -2.46 -6.68 2.57
CA PHE A 52 -1.05 -6.63 2.92
C PHE A 52 -0.44 -5.27 2.60
N LEU A 53 0.62 -4.95 3.32
CA LEU A 53 1.47 -3.79 3.10
C LEU A 53 2.85 -4.25 2.66
N ASP A 54 3.35 -3.68 1.56
CA ASP A 54 4.77 -3.64 1.24
C ASP A 54 5.27 -2.22 1.45
N THR A 55 6.29 -2.05 2.27
CA THR A 55 6.85 -0.73 2.59
C THR A 55 7.98 -0.31 1.66
N GLU A 56 8.37 -1.17 0.72
CA GLU A 56 9.47 -0.94 -0.22
C GLU A 56 10.74 -0.40 0.46
N GLY A 57 11.11 -1.01 1.60
CA GLY A 57 12.31 -0.64 2.34
C GLY A 57 12.16 0.54 3.30
N GLN A 58 11.02 1.21 3.37
CA GLN A 58 10.79 2.36 4.23
C GLN A 58 10.25 1.94 5.60
N SER A 59 10.53 2.73 6.64
CA SER A 59 9.93 2.55 7.96
C SER A 59 8.64 3.37 8.05
N VAL A 60 7.51 2.69 8.24
CA VAL A 60 6.18 3.32 8.35
C VAL A 60 5.57 3.04 9.72
N ASN A 61 4.76 3.96 10.24
CA ASN A 61 4.17 3.81 11.58
C ASN A 61 2.67 4.10 11.67
N VAL A 62 2.06 4.63 10.62
CA VAL A 62 0.61 4.86 10.57
C VAL A 62 0.08 4.40 9.22
N LEU A 63 -1.08 3.78 9.25
CA LEU A 63 -1.83 3.46 8.05
C LEU A 63 -3.30 3.84 8.21
N GLU A 64 -3.84 4.44 7.14
CA GLU A 64 -5.24 4.71 6.92
C GLU A 64 -5.62 4.07 5.59
N VAL A 65 -6.42 3.02 5.62
CA VAL A 65 -6.77 2.24 4.44
C VAL A 65 -8.26 2.22 4.27
N SER A 66 -8.71 2.64 3.10
CA SER A 66 -10.11 2.56 2.68
C SER A 66 -10.22 1.64 1.48
N LEU A 67 -11.08 0.63 1.58
CA LEU A 67 -11.34 -0.33 0.52
C LEU A 67 -12.81 -0.27 0.10
N ASN A 68 -13.05 -0.23 -1.21
CA ASN A 68 -14.37 -0.31 -1.81
C ASN A 68 -14.62 -1.69 -2.42
N PHE A 69 -15.86 -2.16 -2.31
CA PHE A 69 -16.34 -3.41 -2.90
C PHE A 69 -17.76 -3.25 -3.45
N PRO A 70 -18.17 -4.03 -4.48
CA PRO A 70 -19.51 -3.97 -5.04
C PRO A 70 -20.53 -4.55 -4.07
N SER A 71 -21.32 -3.69 -3.42
CA SER A 71 -22.29 -4.05 -2.39
C SER A 71 -23.48 -4.87 -2.90
N ASP A 72 -23.72 -4.89 -4.21
CA ASP A 72 -24.70 -5.74 -4.88
C ASP A 72 -24.19 -7.18 -5.07
N LYS A 73 -22.87 -7.40 -5.07
CA LYS A 73 -22.21 -8.70 -5.26
C LYS A 73 -21.71 -9.31 -3.98
N LEU A 74 -21.18 -8.48 -3.09
CA LEU A 74 -20.49 -8.90 -1.87
C LEU A 74 -21.08 -8.23 -0.64
N GLN A 75 -20.88 -8.88 0.50
CA GLN A 75 -21.03 -8.25 1.81
C GLN A 75 -19.91 -8.71 2.74
N ILE A 76 -19.42 -7.84 3.58
CA ILE A 76 -18.50 -8.18 4.66
C ILE A 76 -19.28 -8.87 5.78
N VAL A 77 -18.76 -10.01 6.23
CA VAL A 77 -19.25 -10.76 7.40
C VAL A 77 -18.48 -10.28 8.63
N SER A 78 -17.15 -10.26 8.55
CA SER A 78 -16.29 -9.79 9.62
C SER A 78 -14.90 -9.41 9.09
N PRO A 79 -14.28 -8.34 9.61
CA PRO A 79 -12.84 -8.15 9.54
C PRO A 79 -12.18 -8.87 10.73
N SER A 80 -11.00 -9.46 10.51
CA SER A 80 -10.17 -10.06 11.56
C SER A 80 -8.96 -9.18 11.83
N THR A 81 -8.76 -8.80 13.09
CA THR A 81 -7.59 -8.04 13.55
C THR A 81 -6.48 -8.93 14.13
N GLY A 82 -6.69 -10.23 14.13
CA GLY A 82 -5.68 -11.20 14.59
C GLY A 82 -4.50 -11.28 13.63
N SER A 83 -3.30 -11.45 14.16
CA SER A 83 -2.03 -11.53 13.40
C SER A 83 -1.70 -10.29 12.54
N SER A 84 -2.33 -9.14 12.82
CA SER A 84 -2.06 -7.88 12.13
C SER A 84 -0.69 -7.30 12.52
N ILE A 85 -0.04 -6.60 11.56
CA ILE A 85 1.12 -5.73 11.84
C ILE A 85 0.73 -4.48 12.63
N ILE A 86 -0.57 -4.14 12.69
CA ILE A 86 -1.07 -3.00 13.45
C ILE A 86 -0.99 -3.33 14.95
N GLY A 87 -0.14 -2.59 15.66
CA GLY A 87 -0.01 -2.74 17.12
C GLY A 87 -1.11 -2.03 17.90
N VAL A 88 -1.63 -0.92 17.37
CA VAL A 88 -2.67 -0.11 18.00
C VAL A 88 -3.72 0.29 16.98
N TRP A 89 -4.94 -0.19 17.12
CA TRP A 89 -6.07 0.27 16.32
C TRP A 89 -6.55 1.63 16.83
N ILE A 90 -6.39 2.68 16.03
CA ILE A 90 -6.88 4.04 16.35
C ILE A 90 -8.42 4.03 16.40
N ALA A 91 -9.01 3.31 15.46
CA ALA A 91 -10.42 2.94 15.48
C ALA A 91 -10.55 1.47 15.07
N GLN A 92 -11.48 0.74 15.69
CA GLN A 92 -11.79 -0.61 15.21
C GLN A 92 -12.25 -0.56 13.74
N PRO A 93 -11.91 -1.58 12.93
CA PRO A 93 -12.32 -1.64 11.54
C PRO A 93 -13.82 -1.36 11.38
N LYS A 94 -14.17 -0.37 10.56
CA LYS A 94 -15.56 0.03 10.30
C LYS A 94 -15.94 -0.32 8.89
N PHE A 95 -17.03 -1.06 8.72
CA PHE A 95 -17.54 -1.37 7.39
C PHE A 95 -19.02 -1.01 7.24
N ASN A 96 -19.39 -0.69 6.00
CA ASN A 96 -20.76 -0.42 5.61
C ASN A 96 -21.10 -1.24 4.36
N ASN A 97 -21.91 -2.30 4.54
CA ASN A 97 -22.30 -3.20 3.47
C ASN A 97 -23.25 -2.55 2.44
N GLN A 98 -23.95 -1.47 2.79
CA GLN A 98 -24.78 -0.74 1.83
C GLN A 98 -23.95 0.17 0.94
N ALA A 99 -22.98 0.86 1.55
CA ALA A 99 -22.04 1.71 0.82
C ALA A 99 -20.93 0.91 0.10
N GLY A 100 -20.75 -0.38 0.42
CA GLY A 100 -19.67 -1.21 -0.14
C GLY A 100 -18.28 -0.72 0.27
N ARG A 101 -18.08 -0.39 1.56
CA ARG A 101 -16.83 0.23 2.04
C ARG A 101 -16.40 -0.35 3.37
N ILE A 102 -15.09 -0.47 3.55
CA ILE A 102 -14.43 -0.68 4.85
C ILE A 102 -13.32 0.34 5.03
N ASP A 103 -13.19 0.88 6.25
CA ASP A 103 -12.17 1.81 6.67
C ASP A 103 -11.37 1.21 7.85
N LEU A 104 -10.05 1.30 7.74
CA LEU A 104 -9.07 0.77 8.67
C LEU A 104 -8.12 1.90 9.07
N GLN A 105 -7.89 2.09 10.38
CA GLN A 105 -6.96 3.08 10.89
C GLN A 105 -6.13 2.50 12.02
N GLY A 106 -4.82 2.48 11.86
CA GLY A 106 -3.94 1.87 12.83
C GLY A 106 -2.56 2.49 12.90
N GLY A 107 -1.97 2.34 14.08
CA GLY A 107 -0.59 2.71 14.38
C GLY A 107 0.28 1.49 14.60
N ILE A 108 1.54 1.62 14.25
CA ILE A 108 2.59 0.62 14.45
C ILE A 108 3.68 1.27 15.31
N PRO A 109 3.62 1.10 16.65
CA PRO A 109 4.60 1.68 17.56
C PRO A 109 6.03 1.24 17.20
N GLY A 110 6.93 2.21 17.09
CA GLY A 110 8.32 1.96 16.69
C GLY A 110 8.55 1.85 15.18
N GLY A 111 7.50 1.91 14.37
CA GLY A 111 7.56 1.74 12.92
C GLY A 111 7.86 0.30 12.49
N ILE A 112 7.62 0.01 11.21
CA ILE A 112 7.91 -1.29 10.60
C ILE A 112 8.42 -1.12 9.17
N ASN A 113 9.28 -2.05 8.76
CA ASN A 113 9.71 -2.24 7.38
C ASN A 113 9.43 -3.69 7.00
N VAL A 114 8.53 -3.91 6.05
CA VAL A 114 8.07 -5.25 5.64
C VAL A 114 7.75 -5.30 4.15
N SER A 115 7.91 -6.47 3.54
CA SER A 115 7.53 -6.73 2.14
C SER A 115 6.18 -7.41 2.00
N ASN A 116 5.57 -7.90 3.07
CA ASN A 116 4.28 -8.59 3.04
C ASN A 116 3.62 -8.59 4.42
N GLY A 117 3.47 -7.39 5.00
CA GLY A 117 2.88 -7.22 6.33
C GLY A 117 1.36 -7.36 6.30
N LEU A 118 0.80 -8.34 7.01
CA LEU A 118 -0.66 -8.52 7.07
C LEU A 118 -1.31 -7.36 7.83
N ILE A 119 -2.18 -6.61 7.16
CA ILE A 119 -3.01 -5.55 7.77
C ILE A 119 -4.24 -6.17 8.43
N THR A 120 -5.03 -6.92 7.67
CA THR A 120 -6.26 -7.56 8.14
C THR A 120 -6.69 -8.66 7.18
N THR A 121 -7.51 -9.57 7.65
CA THR A 121 -8.26 -10.51 6.80
C THR A 121 -9.75 -10.20 6.89
N ILE A 122 -10.40 -10.05 5.76
CA ILE A 122 -11.82 -9.72 5.63
C ILE A 122 -12.56 -10.93 5.09
N THR A 123 -13.52 -11.42 5.83
CA THR A 123 -14.44 -12.47 5.36
C THR A 123 -15.59 -11.84 4.60
N PHE A 124 -15.68 -12.14 3.32
CA PHE A 124 -16.81 -11.76 2.45
C PHE A 124 -17.80 -12.90 2.28
N ARG A 125 -19.06 -12.57 2.03
CA ARG A 125 -20.10 -13.47 1.52
C ARG A 125 -20.53 -13.03 0.13
N VAL A 126 -20.67 -14.00 -0.78
CA VAL A 126 -21.16 -13.76 -2.14
C VAL A 126 -22.69 -13.61 -2.12
N LYS A 127 -23.21 -12.49 -2.62
CA LYS A 127 -24.65 -12.17 -2.69
C LYS A 127 -25.25 -12.50 -4.03
N SER A 128 -24.55 -12.26 -5.12
CA SER A 128 -25.04 -12.48 -6.47
C SER A 128 -23.94 -12.82 -7.47
N VAL A 129 -24.31 -13.37 -8.60
CA VAL A 129 -23.39 -13.71 -9.70
C VAL A 129 -22.81 -12.46 -10.38
N GLY A 130 -21.66 -12.61 -11.01
CA GLY A 130 -20.99 -11.59 -11.82
C GLY A 130 -19.64 -11.18 -11.24
N PRO A 131 -18.89 -10.35 -11.97
CA PRO A 131 -17.57 -9.88 -11.53
C PRO A 131 -17.71 -8.97 -10.31
N ALA A 132 -16.73 -9.07 -9.40
CA ALA A 132 -16.61 -8.24 -8.22
C ALA A 132 -15.15 -7.80 -8.08
N THR A 133 -14.89 -6.48 -8.11
CA THR A 133 -13.55 -5.93 -7.97
C THR A 133 -13.44 -5.18 -6.66
N LEU A 134 -12.39 -5.47 -5.90
CA LEU A 134 -12.00 -4.70 -4.72
C LEU A 134 -11.02 -3.60 -5.14
N ARG A 135 -11.18 -2.39 -4.60
CA ARG A 135 -10.32 -1.25 -4.92
C ARG A 135 -9.97 -0.48 -3.68
N PHE A 136 -8.70 -0.18 -3.50
CA PHE A 136 -8.27 0.83 -2.53
C PHE A 136 -8.74 2.20 -3.03
N LEU A 137 -9.08 3.07 -2.08
CA LEU A 137 -9.52 4.42 -2.39
C LEU A 137 -8.35 5.40 -2.25
N GLU A 138 -8.35 6.45 -3.05
CA GLU A 138 -7.32 7.50 -3.09
C GLU A 138 -7.09 8.22 -1.74
N ASN A 139 -8.05 8.15 -0.83
CA ASN A 139 -7.88 8.69 0.52
C ASN A 139 -7.11 7.75 1.47
N SER A 140 -6.66 6.59 1.00
CA SER A 140 -5.75 5.73 1.76
C SER A 140 -4.39 6.40 1.91
N LYS A 141 -3.71 6.16 3.05
CA LYS A 141 -2.40 6.74 3.38
C LYS A 141 -1.53 5.76 4.13
N ILE A 142 -0.26 5.79 3.82
CA ILE A 142 0.79 5.10 4.56
C ILE A 142 1.83 6.13 4.96
N LEU A 143 1.95 6.40 6.27
CA LEU A 143 2.80 7.47 6.77
C LEU A 143 4.14 6.95 7.29
N LEU A 144 5.21 7.66 6.93
CA LEU A 144 6.56 7.38 7.42
C LEU A 144 6.68 7.57 8.94
N HIS A 145 7.58 6.80 9.52
CA HIS A 145 8.02 6.98 10.92
C HIS A 145 9.05 8.13 11.04
N ASP A 146 8.73 9.29 10.46
CA ASP A 146 9.61 10.47 10.43
C ASP A 146 9.11 11.61 11.34
N GLY A 147 7.96 11.43 11.98
CA GLY A 147 7.33 12.44 12.83
C GLY A 147 6.74 13.63 12.06
N LYS A 148 6.70 13.58 10.72
CA LYS A 148 6.19 14.68 9.87
C LYS A 148 4.87 14.34 9.20
N GLY A 149 4.45 13.06 9.21
CA GLY A 149 3.24 12.59 8.53
C GLY A 149 3.40 12.54 7.00
N THR A 150 4.62 12.24 6.53
CA THR A 150 4.89 12.08 5.10
C THR A 150 4.19 10.84 4.57
N ASP A 151 3.30 11.01 3.62
CA ASP A 151 2.61 9.93 2.93
C ASP A 151 3.52 9.34 1.85
N VAL A 152 3.63 8.03 1.83
CA VAL A 152 4.47 7.27 0.88
C VAL A 152 3.68 6.24 0.11
N LEU A 153 2.35 6.22 0.25
CA LEU A 153 1.50 5.39 -0.59
C LEU A 153 1.46 5.97 -2.01
N HIS A 154 1.81 5.18 -2.99
CA HIS A 154 1.60 5.51 -4.41
C HIS A 154 0.47 4.67 -4.98
N ASP A 155 -0.38 5.33 -5.77
CA ASP A 155 -1.43 4.74 -6.58
C ASP A 155 -0.85 4.02 -7.81
#